data_df4e901f5cd4d2a75d7791d4f6583d99
#
_entry.id   df4e901f5cd4d2a75d7791d4f6583d99
#
_cell.length_a   1.000
_cell.length_b   1.000
_cell.length_c   1.000
_cell.angle_alpha   90.00
_cell.angle_beta   90.00
_cell.angle_gamma   90.00
#
_symmetry.space_group_name_H-M   'P 1'
#
loop_
_entity.id
_entity.type
_entity.pdbx_description
1 polymer ?
#
loop_
_entity_poly.entity_id
_entity_poly.type
_entity_poly.pdbx_seq_one_letter_code
_entity_poly.pdbx_strand_id
1 'polypeptide(L)'
;MNAVAPLNLAPLLDVQGVNKSFRKPDGDQLVVLENVNLTLRPGEIVGLLGRSGSGKSTLLRSIAGLDPPSGGVVSYLGHPVVSPAAGIAMVFQSFALFPWLTVLENVQVGLEALGTPDAEMRARALKAIDLIGLDGFESAYPRELSGGMRQRVGFARALVVHPNILLMDEPFSALDVLTAETLRTDFLELWCEGQLPIKSVLLVTHNIEEAVQMCDRLLIFSTHPGRVVSEIPIDLPQPRHTQDPRFRALIDRVYVEMTARPRGELRPGLKTERFPGTGIGTQLTHVSSTILTGLVEAVNEPPHSGKADLPAIAEEQHLEVDDLFPAAEALQLLRFAEVEGGDMKLTEAGLQFARGDFDERKKLFAQHLITYVPLAGHIRRVLDERASHTAPKSRFFDELEDYMAEEAAEQTLRTIISWGRYGEVFAYDDNRQAFSLENPT
;
A
#
# COMPACT_ATOMS: atom_id res chain seq x y z
N MET A 1 13.26 -21.96 -29.48
CA MET A 1 13.86 -22.13 -28.15
C MET A 1 12.75 -22.62 -27.24
N ASN A 2 12.92 -23.80 -26.67
CA ASN A 2 11.87 -24.58 -26.02
C ASN A 2 11.35 -23.86 -24.77
N ALA A 3 10.04 -23.70 -24.69
CA ALA A 3 9.35 -23.39 -23.42
C ALA A 3 9.69 -24.51 -22.44
N VAL A 4 10.49 -24.22 -21.43
CA VAL A 4 10.73 -25.12 -20.31
C VAL A 4 9.41 -25.21 -19.56
N ALA A 5 8.81 -26.40 -19.59
CA ALA A 5 7.68 -26.71 -18.74
C ALA A 5 8.04 -26.40 -17.28
N PRO A 6 7.13 -25.83 -16.47
CA PRO A 6 7.44 -25.52 -15.08
C PRO A 6 7.85 -26.82 -14.39
N LEU A 7 9.11 -26.89 -14.01
CA LEU A 7 9.61 -27.92 -13.11
C LEU A 7 8.72 -27.89 -11.86
N ASN A 8 8.08 -28.99 -11.57
CA ASN A 8 7.20 -29.17 -10.40
C ASN A 8 8.09 -29.27 -9.14
N LEU A 9 8.85 -28.21 -8.86
CA LEU A 9 9.72 -28.10 -7.69
C LEU A 9 8.82 -27.88 -6.47
N ALA A 10 9.11 -28.60 -5.39
CA ALA A 10 8.44 -28.39 -4.12
C ALA A 10 8.59 -26.91 -3.69
N PRO A 11 7.53 -26.27 -3.17
CA PRO A 11 7.61 -24.87 -2.76
C PRO A 11 8.61 -24.69 -1.61
N LEU A 12 9.36 -23.58 -1.63
CA LEU A 12 10.17 -23.16 -0.49
C LEU A 12 9.30 -22.66 0.67
N LEU A 13 8.23 -21.94 0.33
CA LEU A 13 7.25 -21.42 1.27
C LEU A 13 5.86 -21.89 0.84
N ASP A 14 5.08 -22.32 1.83
CA ASP A 14 3.68 -22.70 1.65
C ASP A 14 2.85 -22.09 2.78
N VAL A 15 1.88 -21.24 2.40
CA VAL A 15 0.95 -20.56 3.30
C VAL A 15 -0.43 -21.13 3.06
N GLN A 16 -1.02 -21.77 4.07
CA GLN A 16 -2.27 -22.49 3.96
C GLN A 16 -3.30 -21.98 4.96
N GLY A 17 -4.40 -21.40 4.46
CA GLY A 17 -5.55 -20.97 5.24
C GLY A 17 -5.20 -19.99 6.35
N VAL A 18 -4.19 -19.13 6.15
CA VAL A 18 -3.72 -18.22 7.20
C VAL A 18 -4.77 -17.18 7.51
N ASN A 19 -5.06 -17.08 8.81
CA ASN A 19 -5.95 -16.08 9.39
C ASN A 19 -5.17 -15.27 10.44
N LYS A 20 -5.43 -13.99 10.53
CA LYS A 20 -4.89 -13.12 11.58
C LYS A 20 -5.96 -12.16 12.09
N SER A 21 -6.15 -12.16 13.39
CA SER A 21 -7.03 -11.22 14.07
C SER A 21 -6.33 -10.59 15.28
N PHE A 22 -6.69 -9.36 15.57
CA PHE A 22 -6.25 -8.63 16.75
C PHE A 22 -7.44 -8.36 17.65
N ARG A 23 -7.21 -8.33 18.94
CA ARG A 23 -8.26 -8.02 19.94
C ARG A 23 -8.31 -6.51 20.13
N LYS A 24 -9.45 -5.90 19.86
CA LYS A 24 -9.68 -4.49 20.15
C LYS A 24 -9.81 -4.23 21.64
N PRO A 25 -9.60 -2.98 22.12
CA PRO A 25 -9.81 -2.62 23.53
C PRO A 25 -11.22 -2.89 24.05
N ASP A 26 -12.24 -2.80 23.21
CA ASP A 26 -13.65 -3.08 23.48
C ASP A 26 -13.97 -4.58 23.59
N GLY A 27 -13.01 -5.46 23.28
CA GLY A 27 -13.14 -6.90 23.31
C GLY A 27 -13.51 -7.54 21.98
N ASP A 28 -13.86 -6.77 20.97
CA ASP A 28 -14.16 -7.24 19.62
C ASP A 28 -12.89 -7.72 18.90
N GLN A 29 -13.06 -8.58 17.88
CA GLN A 29 -11.96 -9.05 17.05
C GLN A 29 -11.91 -8.28 15.73
N LEU A 30 -10.76 -7.66 15.46
CA LEU A 30 -10.43 -7.11 14.14
C LEU A 30 -9.78 -8.20 13.29
N VAL A 31 -10.49 -8.72 12.30
CA VAL A 31 -9.95 -9.69 11.35
C VAL A 31 -9.17 -8.93 10.28
N VAL A 32 -7.85 -9.11 10.26
CA VAL A 32 -6.94 -8.46 9.30
C VAL A 32 -6.67 -9.37 8.10
N LEU A 33 -6.45 -10.68 8.34
CA LEU A 33 -6.23 -11.67 7.30
C LEU A 33 -7.26 -12.78 7.42
N GLU A 34 -7.77 -13.26 6.29
CA GLU A 34 -8.73 -14.35 6.27
C GLU A 34 -8.46 -15.31 5.10
N ASN A 35 -8.24 -16.60 5.46
CA ASN A 35 -8.03 -17.71 4.54
C ASN A 35 -7.00 -17.42 3.44
N VAL A 36 -5.85 -16.84 3.83
CA VAL A 36 -4.78 -16.51 2.88
C VAL A 36 -4.03 -17.77 2.49
N ASN A 37 -3.92 -17.99 1.17
CA ASN A 37 -3.21 -19.12 0.59
C ASN A 37 -2.24 -18.59 -0.46
N LEU A 38 -0.95 -18.97 -0.38
CA LEU A 38 0.07 -18.70 -1.39
C LEU A 38 1.24 -19.68 -1.26
N THR A 39 1.95 -19.87 -2.35
CA THR A 39 3.20 -20.65 -2.39
C THR A 39 4.31 -19.79 -2.96
N LEU A 40 5.57 -20.10 -2.64
CA LEU A 40 6.75 -19.49 -3.25
C LEU A 40 7.71 -20.59 -3.66
N ARG A 41 8.04 -20.64 -4.96
CA ARG A 41 8.92 -21.67 -5.54
C ARG A 41 10.32 -21.12 -5.79
N PRO A 42 11.33 -21.99 -5.88
CA PRO A 42 12.66 -21.56 -6.28
C PRO A 42 12.67 -20.90 -7.67
N GLY A 43 13.38 -19.80 -7.81
CA GLY A 43 13.60 -19.09 -9.08
C GLY A 43 12.49 -18.14 -9.47
N GLU A 44 11.57 -17.80 -8.55
CA GLU A 44 10.49 -16.83 -8.85
C GLU A 44 10.52 -15.61 -7.92
N ILE A 45 10.09 -14.48 -8.47
CA ILE A 45 9.70 -13.28 -7.72
C ILE A 45 8.18 -13.21 -7.75
N VAL A 46 7.54 -13.31 -6.58
CA VAL A 46 6.08 -13.19 -6.44
C VAL A 46 5.73 -11.83 -5.87
N GLY A 47 4.84 -11.10 -6.53
CA GLY A 47 4.32 -9.84 -6.06
C GLY A 47 3.02 -10.02 -5.27
N LEU A 48 2.95 -9.43 -4.09
CA LEU A 48 1.71 -9.27 -3.34
C LEU A 48 1.26 -7.82 -3.47
N LEU A 49 0.29 -7.60 -4.35
CA LEU A 49 -0.18 -6.28 -4.74
C LEU A 49 -1.55 -6.00 -4.10
N GLY A 50 -1.69 -4.85 -3.47
CA GLY A 50 -2.95 -4.46 -2.83
C GLY A 50 -2.82 -3.12 -2.14
N ARG A 51 -3.95 -2.52 -1.82
CA ARG A 51 -4.04 -1.19 -1.21
C ARG A 51 -3.36 -1.12 0.15
N SER A 52 -2.94 0.08 0.56
CA SER A 52 -2.44 0.32 1.90
C SER A 52 -3.48 -0.10 2.96
N GLY A 53 -3.01 -0.63 4.09
CA GLY A 53 -3.89 -1.15 5.14
C GLY A 53 -4.58 -2.49 4.85
N SER A 54 -4.31 -3.16 3.73
CA SER A 54 -4.91 -4.47 3.41
C SER A 54 -4.34 -5.66 4.20
N GLY A 55 -3.32 -5.46 5.03
CA GLY A 55 -2.71 -6.51 5.85
C GLY A 55 -1.48 -7.19 5.23
N LYS A 56 -0.92 -6.69 4.13
CA LYS A 56 0.25 -7.26 3.46
C LYS A 56 1.47 -7.39 4.37
N SER A 57 1.82 -6.31 5.08
CA SER A 57 2.93 -6.31 6.04
C SER A 57 2.67 -7.25 7.23
N THR A 58 1.40 -7.40 7.65
CA THR A 58 1.00 -8.37 8.66
C THR A 58 1.23 -9.80 8.18
N LEU A 59 0.89 -10.09 6.91
CA LEU A 59 1.17 -11.38 6.29
C LEU A 59 2.69 -11.64 6.20
N LEU A 60 3.49 -10.67 5.77
CA LEU A 60 4.94 -10.79 5.73
C LEU A 60 5.54 -11.10 7.11
N ARG A 61 5.08 -10.41 8.15
CA ARG A 61 5.54 -10.67 9.52
C ARG A 61 5.16 -12.09 9.99
N SER A 62 3.99 -12.59 9.60
CA SER A 62 3.59 -13.96 9.89
C SER A 62 4.45 -14.98 9.14
N ILE A 63 4.80 -14.71 7.88
CA ILE A 63 5.71 -15.54 7.07
C ILE A 63 7.13 -15.52 7.64
N ALA A 64 7.61 -14.35 8.10
CA ALA A 64 8.92 -14.22 8.73
C ALA A 64 9.01 -14.88 10.12
N GLY A 65 7.89 -15.33 10.69
CA GLY A 65 7.84 -15.89 12.05
C GLY A 65 7.95 -14.84 13.16
N LEU A 66 7.73 -13.55 12.83
CA LEU A 66 7.77 -12.43 13.79
C LEU A 66 6.46 -12.26 14.54
N ASP A 67 5.34 -12.59 13.87
CA ASP A 67 3.99 -12.46 14.43
C ASP A 67 3.15 -13.65 13.94
N PRO A 68 3.01 -14.73 14.76
CA PRO A 68 2.37 -15.96 14.33
C PRO A 68 0.91 -15.74 13.93
N PRO A 69 0.39 -16.47 12.92
CA PRO A 69 -1.01 -16.39 12.52
C PRO A 69 -1.95 -16.83 13.65
N SER A 70 -3.18 -16.32 13.65
CA SER A 70 -4.24 -16.76 14.58
C SER A 70 -4.83 -18.13 14.19
N GLY A 71 -4.66 -18.55 12.92
CA GLY A 71 -5.09 -19.84 12.39
C GLY A 71 -4.45 -20.09 11.03
N GLY A 72 -4.52 -21.34 10.55
CA GLY A 72 -3.78 -21.76 9.37
C GLY A 72 -2.31 -22.07 9.67
N VAL A 73 -1.51 -22.31 8.64
CA VAL A 73 -0.11 -22.71 8.77
C VAL A 73 0.76 -21.99 7.73
N VAL A 74 1.90 -21.50 8.16
CA VAL A 74 3.02 -21.10 7.30
C VAL A 74 4.09 -22.17 7.39
N SER A 75 4.51 -22.73 6.27
CA SER A 75 5.55 -23.76 6.21
C SER A 75 6.73 -23.30 5.35
N TYR A 76 7.94 -23.43 5.87
CA TYR A 76 9.19 -23.20 5.15
C TYR A 76 9.95 -24.52 4.99
N LEU A 77 10.26 -24.91 3.76
CA LEU A 77 10.86 -26.21 3.42
C LEU A 77 10.09 -27.40 4.05
N GLY A 78 8.76 -27.32 4.11
CA GLY A 78 7.89 -28.34 4.69
C GLY A 78 7.78 -28.33 6.22
N HIS A 79 8.46 -27.42 6.91
CA HIS A 79 8.41 -27.28 8.37
C HIS A 79 7.61 -26.05 8.78
N PRO A 80 6.71 -26.12 9.78
CA PRO A 80 5.97 -24.98 10.27
C PRO A 80 6.90 -23.89 10.79
N VAL A 81 6.59 -22.62 10.41
CA VAL A 81 7.29 -21.43 10.91
C VAL A 81 6.60 -20.97 12.18
N VAL A 82 7.22 -21.22 13.32
CA VAL A 82 6.73 -20.82 14.65
C VAL A 82 7.57 -19.71 15.29
N SER A 83 8.72 -19.42 14.69
CA SER A 83 9.67 -18.36 15.08
C SER A 83 10.51 -17.99 13.85
N PRO A 84 11.30 -16.90 13.88
CA PRO A 84 12.14 -16.52 12.75
C PRO A 84 13.02 -17.66 12.25
N ALA A 85 12.93 -17.97 10.95
CA ALA A 85 13.65 -19.07 10.32
C ALA A 85 14.93 -18.54 9.66
N ALA A 86 16.07 -19.21 9.89
CA ALA A 86 17.38 -18.78 9.39
C ALA A 86 17.48 -18.66 7.85
N GLY A 87 16.56 -19.26 7.10
CA GLY A 87 16.52 -19.16 5.63
C GLY A 87 15.60 -18.09 5.08
N ILE A 88 15.00 -17.26 5.91
CA ILE A 88 14.11 -16.16 5.54
C ILE A 88 14.70 -14.85 6.06
N ALA A 89 14.88 -13.85 5.18
CA ALA A 89 15.28 -12.50 5.57
C ALA A 89 14.26 -11.48 5.07
N MET A 90 14.22 -10.30 5.71
CA MET A 90 13.25 -9.25 5.40
C MET A 90 13.94 -7.91 5.19
N VAL A 91 13.54 -7.22 4.13
CA VAL A 91 13.83 -5.80 3.87
C VAL A 91 12.59 -4.99 4.24
N PHE A 92 12.77 -4.00 5.09
CA PHE A 92 11.68 -3.19 5.65
C PHE A 92 11.48 -1.90 4.85
N GLN A 93 10.28 -1.37 4.83
CA GLN A 93 9.91 -0.10 4.23
C GLN A 93 10.71 1.08 4.79
N SER A 94 10.95 1.13 6.10
CA SER A 94 11.60 2.24 6.80
C SER A 94 13.11 2.07 6.99
N PHE A 95 13.80 1.35 6.10
CA PHE A 95 15.22 1.00 6.18
C PHE A 95 15.62 0.23 7.45
N ALA A 96 15.03 0.51 8.59
CA ALA A 96 15.23 -0.11 9.91
C ALA A 96 16.71 -0.25 10.30
N LEU A 97 17.54 0.74 9.96
CA LEU A 97 18.96 0.76 10.32
C LEU A 97 19.13 1.22 11.77
N PHE A 98 20.13 0.66 12.45
CA PHE A 98 20.55 1.12 13.75
C PHE A 98 21.36 2.44 13.59
N PRO A 99 20.85 3.59 14.05
CA PRO A 99 21.44 4.88 13.74
C PRO A 99 22.79 5.12 14.41
N TRP A 100 23.11 4.33 15.43
CA TRP A 100 24.37 4.38 16.18
C TRP A 100 25.45 3.42 15.67
N LEU A 101 25.13 2.57 14.67
CA LEU A 101 26.04 1.66 14.03
C LEU A 101 26.45 2.19 12.66
N THR A 102 27.69 1.92 12.26
CA THR A 102 28.18 2.17 10.90
C THR A 102 27.50 1.27 9.87
N VAL A 103 27.74 1.51 8.57
CA VAL A 103 27.28 0.62 7.48
C VAL A 103 27.74 -0.81 7.70
N LEU A 104 29.04 -0.98 7.95
CA LEU A 104 29.64 -2.32 8.20
C LEU A 104 28.97 -3.01 9.39
N GLU A 105 28.86 -2.33 10.51
CA GLU A 105 28.25 -2.88 11.72
C GLU A 105 26.76 -3.20 11.51
N ASN A 106 25.99 -2.33 10.82
CA ASN A 106 24.61 -2.62 10.46
C ASN A 106 24.47 -3.90 9.63
N VAL A 107 25.37 -4.15 8.68
CA VAL A 107 25.36 -5.36 7.86
C VAL A 107 25.77 -6.58 8.68
N GLN A 108 26.68 -6.43 9.64
CA GLN A 108 27.17 -7.52 10.49
C GLN A 108 26.16 -8.04 11.51
N VAL A 109 25.19 -7.24 11.95
CA VAL A 109 24.24 -7.59 13.04
C VAL A 109 23.61 -8.98 12.86
N GLY A 110 23.20 -9.33 11.64
CA GLY A 110 22.57 -10.63 11.35
C GLY A 110 23.55 -11.79 11.51
N LEU A 111 24.81 -11.60 11.14
CA LEU A 111 25.88 -12.61 11.28
C LEU A 111 26.32 -12.77 12.74
N GLU A 112 26.34 -11.67 13.50
CA GLU A 112 26.62 -11.69 14.93
C GLU A 112 25.56 -12.51 15.68
N ALA A 113 24.28 -12.28 15.36
CA ALA A 113 23.17 -13.07 15.92
C ALA A 113 23.24 -14.56 15.61
N LEU A 114 23.86 -14.94 14.48
CA LEU A 114 24.12 -16.33 14.10
C LEU A 114 25.40 -16.90 14.73
N GLY A 115 26.16 -16.12 15.49
CA GLY A 115 27.42 -16.54 16.12
C GLY A 115 28.57 -16.75 15.13
N THR A 116 28.55 -16.04 14.00
CA THR A 116 29.61 -16.13 12.98
C THR A 116 30.93 -15.57 13.53
N PRO A 117 32.08 -16.21 13.32
CA PRO A 117 33.38 -15.71 13.76
C PRO A 117 33.71 -14.33 13.13
N ASP A 118 34.35 -13.45 13.89
CA ASP A 118 34.60 -12.03 13.50
C ASP A 118 35.28 -11.88 12.13
N ALA A 119 36.30 -12.70 11.84
CA ALA A 119 37.03 -12.64 10.56
C ALA A 119 36.11 -12.98 9.37
N GLU A 120 35.30 -14.03 9.51
CA GLU A 120 34.32 -14.44 8.49
C GLU A 120 33.20 -13.42 8.37
N MET A 121 32.66 -12.93 9.50
CA MET A 121 31.60 -11.92 9.57
C MET A 121 32.03 -10.65 8.81
N ARG A 122 33.24 -10.14 9.07
CA ARG A 122 33.80 -8.97 8.38
C ARG A 122 33.94 -9.24 6.86
N ALA A 123 34.48 -10.39 6.48
CA ALA A 123 34.69 -10.71 5.07
C ALA A 123 33.36 -10.83 4.30
N ARG A 124 32.34 -11.45 4.90
CA ARG A 124 31.00 -11.57 4.30
C ARG A 124 30.30 -10.22 4.23
N ALA A 125 30.39 -9.39 5.27
CA ALA A 125 29.78 -8.07 5.27
C ALA A 125 30.38 -7.15 4.20
N LEU A 126 31.70 -7.13 4.03
CA LEU A 126 32.35 -6.37 2.95
C LEU A 126 31.89 -6.83 1.57
N LYS A 127 31.81 -8.14 1.31
CA LYS A 127 31.27 -8.66 0.04
C LYS A 127 29.82 -8.24 -0.20
N ALA A 128 28.99 -8.22 0.85
CA ALA A 128 27.61 -7.78 0.71
C ALA A 128 27.51 -6.28 0.44
N ILE A 129 28.40 -5.46 1.02
CA ILE A 129 28.51 -4.03 0.78
C ILE A 129 28.96 -3.75 -0.66
N ASP A 130 29.99 -4.45 -1.14
CA ASP A 130 30.44 -4.36 -2.54
C ASP A 130 29.33 -4.74 -3.52
N LEU A 131 28.61 -5.83 -3.24
CA LEU A 131 27.52 -6.35 -4.10
C LEU A 131 26.42 -5.31 -4.35
N ILE A 132 26.15 -4.46 -3.35
CA ILE A 132 25.10 -3.42 -3.45
C ILE A 132 25.68 -2.03 -3.80
N GLY A 133 26.97 -1.95 -4.18
CA GLY A 133 27.62 -0.73 -4.65
C GLY A 133 27.81 0.33 -3.57
N LEU A 134 28.18 -0.05 -2.34
CA LEU A 134 28.47 0.86 -1.22
C LEU A 134 29.91 0.71 -0.72
N ASP A 135 30.84 0.19 -1.54
CA ASP A 135 32.27 0.18 -1.25
C ASP A 135 32.78 1.60 -0.97
N GLY A 136 33.61 1.72 0.06
CA GLY A 136 34.12 3.02 0.57
C GLY A 136 33.21 3.72 1.58
N PHE A 137 32.01 3.22 1.86
CA PHE A 137 31.08 3.76 2.86
C PHE A 137 30.99 2.93 4.14
N GLU A 138 31.85 1.96 4.35
CA GLU A 138 31.80 0.98 5.45
C GLU A 138 31.77 1.64 6.84
N SER A 139 32.49 2.76 6.99
CA SER A 139 32.61 3.51 8.25
C SER A 139 31.57 4.62 8.40
N ALA A 140 30.73 4.89 7.38
CA ALA A 140 29.72 5.92 7.44
C ALA A 140 28.55 5.50 8.35
N TYR A 141 27.92 6.46 8.99
CA TYR A 141 26.69 6.26 9.77
C TYR A 141 25.45 6.52 8.91
N PRO A 142 24.29 5.95 9.25
CA PRO A 142 23.03 6.12 8.49
C PRO A 142 22.66 7.59 8.22
N ARG A 143 22.95 8.52 9.12
CA ARG A 143 22.70 9.97 8.96
C ARG A 143 23.54 10.62 7.85
N GLU A 144 24.64 9.99 7.45
CA GLU A 144 25.56 10.49 6.44
C GLU A 144 25.23 9.98 5.03
N LEU A 145 24.21 9.10 4.93
CA LEU A 145 23.79 8.43 3.71
C LEU A 145 22.52 9.06 3.12
N SER A 146 22.39 9.02 1.79
CA SER A 146 21.12 9.31 1.11
C SER A 146 20.05 8.24 1.40
N GLY A 147 18.79 8.49 1.03
CA GLY A 147 17.70 7.53 1.18
C GLY A 147 18.01 6.19 0.47
N GLY A 148 18.42 6.27 -0.81
CA GLY A 148 18.80 5.09 -1.58
C GLY A 148 19.99 4.33 -1.02
N MET A 149 21.02 5.02 -0.50
CA MET A 149 22.13 4.37 0.17
C MET A 149 21.69 3.65 1.45
N ARG A 150 20.82 4.25 2.25
CA ARG A 150 20.24 3.58 3.45
C ARG A 150 19.48 2.32 3.07
N GLN A 151 18.71 2.36 1.97
CA GLN A 151 17.99 1.18 1.49
C GLN A 151 18.95 0.10 1.02
N ARG A 152 20.02 0.45 0.30
CA ARG A 152 21.09 -0.49 -0.08
C ARG A 152 21.71 -1.18 1.14
N VAL A 153 21.98 -0.45 2.23
CA VAL A 153 22.45 -1.06 3.49
C VAL A 153 21.42 -2.06 4.04
N GLY A 154 20.13 -1.75 3.95
CA GLY A 154 19.05 -2.68 4.31
C GLY A 154 19.06 -3.97 3.48
N PHE A 155 19.32 -3.87 2.17
CA PHE A 155 19.51 -5.04 1.30
C PHE A 155 20.76 -5.84 1.68
N ALA A 156 21.92 -5.18 1.86
CA ALA A 156 23.14 -5.86 2.27
C ALA A 156 22.96 -6.64 3.58
N ARG A 157 22.31 -6.02 4.58
CA ARG A 157 21.99 -6.65 5.86
C ARG A 157 21.11 -7.89 5.71
N ALA A 158 20.12 -7.84 4.81
CA ALA A 158 19.25 -8.98 4.54
C ALA A 158 19.95 -10.09 3.74
N LEU A 159 20.85 -9.74 2.81
CA LEU A 159 21.55 -10.69 1.93
C LEU A 159 22.77 -11.36 2.58
N VAL A 160 23.42 -10.70 3.54
CA VAL A 160 24.67 -11.18 4.15
C VAL A 160 24.50 -12.51 4.88
N VAL A 161 23.30 -12.82 5.35
CA VAL A 161 22.98 -14.09 6.03
C VAL A 161 22.70 -15.23 5.05
N HIS A 162 22.76 -14.98 3.73
CA HIS A 162 22.50 -15.93 2.64
C HIS A 162 21.13 -16.62 2.79
N PRO A 163 20.03 -15.88 2.82
CA PRO A 163 18.71 -16.47 2.96
C PRO A 163 18.30 -17.21 1.70
N ASN A 164 17.40 -18.20 1.82
CA ASN A 164 16.75 -18.79 0.64
C ASN A 164 15.62 -17.89 0.10
N ILE A 165 14.91 -17.18 1.00
CA ILE A 165 13.78 -16.32 0.68
C ILE A 165 14.07 -14.91 1.18
N LEU A 166 13.87 -13.93 0.30
CA LEU A 166 13.87 -12.52 0.64
C LEU A 166 12.45 -11.99 0.62
N LEU A 167 11.98 -11.52 1.77
CA LEU A 167 10.72 -10.79 1.92
C LEU A 167 11.01 -9.31 1.79
N MET A 168 10.27 -8.60 0.95
CA MET A 168 10.43 -7.16 0.75
C MET A 168 9.11 -6.45 1.02
N ASP A 169 9.07 -5.60 2.04
CA ASP A 169 7.89 -4.82 2.43
C ASP A 169 8.03 -3.40 1.90
N GLU A 170 7.41 -3.10 0.75
CA GLU A 170 7.44 -1.80 0.07
C GLU A 170 8.86 -1.18 -0.03
N PRO A 171 9.85 -1.91 -0.57
CA PRO A 171 11.26 -1.57 -0.41
C PRO A 171 11.68 -0.28 -1.11
N PHE A 172 10.89 0.25 -2.02
CA PHE A 172 11.23 1.43 -2.82
C PHE A 172 10.34 2.64 -2.53
N SER A 173 9.27 2.48 -1.73
CA SER A 173 8.26 3.52 -1.49
C SER A 173 8.78 4.78 -0.76
N ALA A 174 9.86 4.66 0.01
CA ALA A 174 10.47 5.78 0.74
C ALA A 174 11.54 6.53 -0.07
N LEU A 175 11.70 6.22 -1.36
CA LEU A 175 12.72 6.78 -2.25
C LEU A 175 12.09 7.70 -3.29
N ASP A 176 12.87 8.66 -3.79
CA ASP A 176 12.48 9.40 -4.99
C ASP A 176 12.48 8.48 -6.22
N VAL A 177 11.71 8.88 -7.24
CA VAL A 177 11.44 8.06 -8.44
C VAL A 177 12.72 7.55 -9.12
N LEU A 178 13.71 8.42 -9.35
CA LEU A 178 14.95 8.05 -10.05
C LEU A 178 15.80 7.08 -9.22
N THR A 179 15.89 7.32 -7.92
CA THR A 179 16.62 6.43 -6.99
C THR A 179 15.95 5.06 -6.90
N ALA A 180 14.61 5.03 -6.83
CA ALA A 180 13.84 3.78 -6.82
C ALA A 180 14.03 2.99 -8.12
N GLU A 181 13.97 3.65 -9.29
CA GLU A 181 14.17 3.02 -10.60
C GLU A 181 15.58 2.41 -10.72
N THR A 182 16.60 3.19 -10.33
CA THR A 182 18.00 2.71 -10.35
C THR A 182 18.15 1.48 -9.45
N LEU A 183 17.63 1.53 -8.22
CA LEU A 183 17.78 0.43 -7.27
C LEU A 183 17.02 -0.84 -7.71
N ARG A 184 15.85 -0.69 -8.34
CA ARG A 184 15.10 -1.80 -8.95
C ARG A 184 15.88 -2.45 -10.09
N THR A 185 16.45 -1.64 -10.98
CA THR A 185 17.26 -2.11 -12.11
C THR A 185 18.47 -2.89 -11.61
N ASP A 186 19.23 -2.33 -10.69
CA ASP A 186 20.41 -2.99 -10.10
C ASP A 186 20.02 -4.33 -9.43
N PHE A 187 18.91 -4.35 -8.68
CA PHE A 187 18.43 -5.59 -8.06
C PHE A 187 18.04 -6.65 -9.09
N LEU A 188 17.32 -6.27 -10.15
CA LEU A 188 16.93 -7.19 -11.22
C LEU A 188 18.12 -7.72 -12.01
N GLU A 189 19.13 -6.89 -12.29
CA GLU A 189 20.36 -7.30 -12.94
C GLU A 189 21.06 -8.38 -12.10
N LEU A 190 21.30 -8.11 -10.82
CA LEU A 190 21.92 -9.07 -9.89
C LEU A 190 21.11 -10.37 -9.76
N TRP A 191 19.75 -10.27 -9.76
CA TRP A 191 18.87 -11.43 -9.73
C TRP A 191 18.97 -12.27 -11.00
N CYS A 192 18.85 -11.64 -12.19
CA CYS A 192 18.91 -12.32 -13.48
C CYS A 192 20.27 -12.97 -13.76
N GLU A 193 21.36 -12.37 -13.27
CA GLU A 193 22.71 -12.89 -13.38
C GLU A 193 23.02 -14.00 -12.34
N GLY A 194 22.09 -14.23 -11.39
CA GLY A 194 22.27 -15.24 -10.34
C GLY A 194 23.34 -14.86 -9.31
N GLN A 195 23.65 -13.58 -9.16
CA GLN A 195 24.66 -13.10 -8.21
C GLN A 195 24.12 -12.96 -6.79
N LEU A 196 22.78 -12.87 -6.64
CA LEU A 196 22.15 -12.78 -5.31
C LEU A 196 22.14 -14.15 -4.62
N PRO A 197 22.49 -14.22 -3.32
CA PRO A 197 22.51 -15.48 -2.55
C PRO A 197 21.10 -15.88 -2.06
N ILE A 198 20.09 -15.71 -2.91
CA ILE A 198 18.67 -16.00 -2.61
C ILE A 198 18.08 -16.91 -3.69
N LYS A 199 17.02 -17.62 -3.36
CA LYS A 199 16.33 -18.52 -4.29
C LYS A 199 14.96 -17.99 -4.73
N SER A 200 14.32 -17.14 -3.95
CA SER A 200 13.02 -16.57 -4.26
C SER A 200 12.79 -15.27 -3.52
N VAL A 201 11.90 -14.46 -4.06
CA VAL A 201 11.50 -13.16 -3.49
C VAL A 201 9.99 -13.11 -3.35
N LEU A 202 9.51 -12.60 -2.21
CA LEU A 202 8.14 -12.15 -2.04
C LEU A 202 8.16 -10.63 -1.87
N LEU A 203 7.71 -9.93 -2.90
CA LEU A 203 7.65 -8.48 -2.94
C LEU A 203 6.25 -8.01 -2.57
N VAL A 204 6.13 -7.25 -1.51
CA VAL A 204 4.93 -6.48 -1.20
C VAL A 204 5.08 -5.09 -1.76
N THR A 205 4.13 -4.69 -2.55
CA THR A 205 4.05 -3.33 -3.10
C THR A 205 2.61 -2.92 -3.34
N HIS A 206 2.39 -1.64 -3.49
CA HIS A 206 1.15 -1.06 -3.94
C HIS A 206 1.30 -0.45 -5.36
N ASN A 207 2.54 -0.35 -5.87
CA ASN A 207 2.85 0.16 -7.20
C ASN A 207 2.73 -0.94 -8.25
N ILE A 208 1.78 -0.76 -9.20
CA ILE A 208 1.45 -1.75 -10.22
C ILE A 208 2.61 -1.91 -11.23
N GLU A 209 3.22 -0.80 -11.63
CA GLU A 209 4.30 -0.80 -12.60
C GLU A 209 5.53 -1.55 -12.06
N GLU A 210 5.91 -1.28 -10.81
CA GLU A 210 6.94 -1.99 -10.07
C GLU A 210 6.65 -3.49 -10.02
N ALA A 211 5.43 -3.86 -9.65
CA ALA A 211 5.00 -5.25 -9.57
C ALA A 211 5.09 -5.97 -10.92
N VAL A 212 4.60 -5.34 -12.02
CA VAL A 212 4.69 -5.90 -13.37
C VAL A 212 6.13 -5.94 -13.86
N GLN A 213 6.97 -4.97 -13.51
CA GLN A 213 8.37 -4.93 -13.90
C GLN A 213 9.20 -6.05 -13.24
N MET A 214 8.98 -6.30 -11.95
CA MET A 214 9.84 -7.17 -11.16
C MET A 214 9.35 -8.62 -11.07
N CYS A 215 8.05 -8.87 -10.99
CA CYS A 215 7.50 -10.15 -10.55
C CYS A 215 7.19 -11.10 -11.71
N ASP A 216 7.30 -12.41 -11.46
CA ASP A 216 6.90 -13.46 -12.42
C ASP A 216 5.41 -13.77 -12.34
N ARG A 217 4.78 -13.49 -11.20
CA ARG A 217 3.33 -13.50 -11.00
C ARG A 217 2.92 -12.58 -9.87
N LEU A 218 1.70 -12.07 -9.96
CA LEU A 218 1.11 -11.15 -8.99
C LEU A 218 -0.05 -11.83 -8.28
N LEU A 219 -0.11 -11.65 -6.97
CA LEU A 219 -1.24 -12.00 -6.12
C LEU A 219 -1.97 -10.71 -5.76
N ILE A 220 -3.19 -10.56 -6.23
CA ILE A 220 -4.02 -9.39 -5.91
C ILE A 220 -4.66 -9.60 -4.54
N PHE A 221 -4.47 -8.63 -3.66
CA PHE A 221 -4.87 -8.72 -2.26
C PHE A 221 -6.03 -7.77 -1.96
N SER A 222 -7.12 -8.32 -1.40
CA SER A 222 -8.30 -7.53 -1.00
C SER A 222 -8.05 -6.75 0.29
N THR A 223 -8.96 -5.84 0.60
CA THR A 223 -9.02 -5.13 1.89
C THR A 223 -10.19 -5.62 2.72
N HIS A 224 -10.06 -5.60 4.05
CA HIS A 224 -11.10 -5.78 5.06
C HIS A 224 -12.01 -7.03 4.90
N PRO A 225 -11.53 -8.24 5.12
CA PRO A 225 -10.17 -8.65 5.46
C PRO A 225 -9.29 -8.86 4.24
N GLY A 226 -7.97 -8.91 4.46
CA GLY A 226 -6.99 -9.25 3.44
C GLY A 226 -7.08 -10.70 3.00
N ARG A 227 -7.29 -10.93 1.69
CA ARG A 227 -7.36 -12.25 1.05
C ARG A 227 -6.69 -12.18 -0.32
N VAL A 228 -6.12 -13.26 -0.80
CA VAL A 228 -5.74 -13.39 -2.21
C VAL A 228 -7.03 -13.59 -3.03
N VAL A 229 -7.33 -12.62 -3.91
CA VAL A 229 -8.56 -12.64 -4.72
C VAL A 229 -8.31 -13.01 -6.17
N SER A 230 -7.11 -12.82 -6.68
CA SER A 230 -6.72 -13.14 -8.05
C SER A 230 -5.22 -13.42 -8.11
N GLU A 231 -4.82 -14.26 -9.07
CA GLU A 231 -3.42 -14.51 -9.41
C GLU A 231 -3.20 -14.23 -10.90
N ILE A 232 -2.23 -13.37 -11.22
CA ILE A 232 -1.92 -12.94 -12.58
C ILE A 232 -0.49 -13.36 -12.92
N PRO A 233 -0.28 -14.33 -13.83
CA PRO A 233 1.06 -14.63 -14.34
C PRO A 233 1.55 -13.51 -15.26
N ILE A 234 2.85 -13.22 -15.20
CA ILE A 234 3.51 -12.22 -16.04
C ILE A 234 4.38 -12.95 -17.07
N ASP A 235 3.81 -13.21 -18.23
CA ASP A 235 4.47 -13.93 -19.34
C ASP A 235 5.38 -13.01 -20.18
N LEU A 236 6.08 -12.08 -19.55
CA LEU A 236 7.06 -11.20 -20.19
C LEU A 236 8.47 -11.54 -19.72
N PRO A 237 9.42 -11.79 -20.65
CA PRO A 237 10.81 -12.05 -20.27
C PRO A 237 11.48 -10.79 -19.71
N GLN A 238 12.46 -10.99 -18.82
CA GLN A 238 13.37 -9.92 -18.36
C GLN A 238 14.46 -9.64 -19.43
N PRO A 239 14.96 -8.42 -19.55
CA PRO A 239 14.46 -7.19 -18.94
C PRO A 239 13.14 -6.72 -19.58
N ARG A 240 12.24 -6.21 -18.78
CA ARG A 240 10.93 -5.69 -19.24
C ARG A 240 11.01 -4.20 -19.49
N HIS A 241 10.53 -3.78 -20.65
CA HIS A 241 10.53 -2.37 -21.03
C HIS A 241 9.12 -1.80 -20.90
N THR A 242 8.98 -0.68 -20.22
CA THR A 242 7.71 0.03 -19.99
C THR A 242 7.03 0.47 -21.31
N GLN A 243 7.82 0.63 -22.38
CA GLN A 243 7.33 0.97 -23.72
C GLN A 243 6.74 -0.24 -24.50
N ASP A 244 6.89 -1.47 -24.00
CA ASP A 244 6.30 -2.66 -24.67
C ASP A 244 4.76 -2.62 -24.53
N PRO A 245 4.00 -2.67 -25.62
CA PRO A 245 2.52 -2.70 -25.56
C PRO A 245 1.96 -3.83 -24.68
N ARG A 246 2.67 -4.96 -24.58
CA ARG A 246 2.27 -6.08 -23.71
C ARG A 246 2.44 -5.73 -22.24
N PHE A 247 3.46 -4.93 -21.90
CA PHE A 247 3.66 -4.42 -20.55
C PHE A 247 2.49 -3.52 -20.13
N ARG A 248 2.10 -2.59 -20.99
CA ARG A 248 0.94 -1.71 -20.77
C ARG A 248 -0.36 -2.51 -20.63
N ALA A 249 -0.61 -3.49 -21.50
CA ALA A 249 -1.79 -4.35 -21.42
C ALA A 249 -1.86 -5.16 -20.11
N LEU A 250 -0.71 -5.51 -19.52
CA LEU A 250 -0.66 -6.15 -18.19
C LEU A 250 -1.00 -5.16 -17.08
N ILE A 251 -0.50 -3.92 -17.14
CA ILE A 251 -0.86 -2.86 -16.20
C ILE A 251 -2.37 -2.65 -16.22
N ASP A 252 -2.98 -2.48 -17.40
CA ASP A 252 -4.43 -2.31 -17.54
C ASP A 252 -5.21 -3.48 -16.95
N ARG A 253 -4.74 -4.72 -17.21
CA ARG A 253 -5.35 -5.92 -16.63
C ARG A 253 -5.28 -5.93 -15.10
N VAL A 254 -4.13 -5.58 -14.52
CA VAL A 254 -3.96 -5.50 -13.07
C VAL A 254 -4.86 -4.44 -12.46
N TYR A 255 -5.00 -3.28 -13.12
CA TYR A 255 -5.93 -2.24 -12.73
C TYR A 255 -7.38 -2.74 -12.68
N VAL A 256 -7.82 -3.40 -13.74
CA VAL A 256 -9.17 -3.99 -13.81
C VAL A 256 -9.40 -4.95 -12.66
N GLU A 257 -8.44 -5.83 -12.36
CA GLU A 257 -8.55 -6.79 -11.26
C GLU A 257 -8.56 -6.10 -9.87
N MET A 258 -7.78 -5.03 -9.69
CA MET A 258 -7.74 -4.27 -8.43
C MET A 258 -8.99 -3.40 -8.21
N THR A 259 -9.64 -2.97 -9.30
CA THR A 259 -10.87 -2.16 -9.25
C THR A 259 -12.13 -3.00 -9.35
N ALA A 260 -12.02 -4.28 -9.78
CA ALA A 260 -13.14 -5.20 -9.82
C ALA A 260 -13.75 -5.39 -8.42
N ARG A 261 -15.05 -5.18 -8.32
CA ARG A 261 -15.78 -5.51 -7.09
C ARG A 261 -15.69 -7.03 -6.85
N PRO A 262 -15.45 -7.49 -5.60
CA PRO A 262 -15.49 -8.91 -5.29
C PRO A 262 -16.80 -9.52 -5.81
N ARG A 263 -16.71 -10.50 -6.71
CA ARG A 263 -17.85 -11.32 -7.13
C ARG A 263 -18.22 -12.26 -5.98
N GLY A 264 -19.03 -11.77 -5.03
CA GLY A 264 -19.49 -12.61 -3.95
C GLY A 264 -20.44 -11.89 -3.01
N GLU A 265 -21.69 -12.37 -3.01
CA GLU A 265 -22.82 -12.02 -2.15
C GLU A 265 -23.71 -10.84 -2.59
N LEU A 266 -24.29 -10.97 -3.78
CA LEU A 266 -25.65 -10.50 -3.99
C LEU A 266 -26.59 -11.39 -3.17
N ARG A 267 -26.92 -11.00 -1.96
CA ARG A 267 -28.12 -11.51 -1.30
C ARG A 267 -29.32 -10.99 -2.08
N PRO A 268 -30.15 -11.86 -2.69
CA PRO A 268 -31.35 -11.41 -3.37
C PRO A 268 -32.33 -10.87 -2.32
N GLY A 269 -32.59 -9.58 -2.33
CA GLY A 269 -33.69 -9.04 -1.53
C GLY A 269 -33.51 -7.67 -0.88
N LEU A 270 -32.38 -6.98 -0.99
CA LEU A 270 -32.27 -5.59 -0.50
C LEU A 270 -32.05 -4.61 -1.65
N LYS A 271 -33.17 -4.00 -2.10
CA LYS A 271 -33.13 -2.76 -2.84
C LYS A 271 -32.73 -1.64 -1.87
N THR A 272 -31.45 -1.37 -1.78
CA THR A 272 -30.85 -0.05 -1.43
C THR A 272 -29.36 -0.20 -1.64
N GLU A 273 -28.85 0.53 -2.61
CA GLU A 273 -27.42 0.73 -2.85
C GLU A 273 -26.77 1.35 -1.62
N ARG A 274 -26.30 0.50 -0.70
CA ARG A 274 -25.46 0.93 0.41
C ARG A 274 -24.03 0.51 0.09
N PHE A 275 -23.16 1.51 -0.07
CA PHE A 275 -21.71 1.30 -0.11
C PHE A 275 -21.23 0.56 1.14
N PRO A 276 -20.14 -0.25 1.06
CA PRO A 276 -19.49 -0.80 2.23
C PRO A 276 -18.93 0.36 3.06
N GLY A 277 -19.43 0.53 4.27
CA GLY A 277 -19.12 1.65 5.18
C GLY A 277 -20.39 2.36 5.61
N THR A 278 -21.33 1.64 6.23
CA THR A 278 -22.54 2.23 6.80
C THR A 278 -22.23 2.75 8.19
N GLY A 279 -21.84 4.03 8.31
CA GLY A 279 -21.69 4.67 9.61
C GLY A 279 -20.54 5.68 9.64
N ILE A 280 -20.36 6.31 10.80
CA ILE A 280 -19.27 7.26 11.07
C ILE A 280 -17.87 6.58 10.98
N GLY A 281 -17.79 5.26 11.14
CA GLY A 281 -16.58 4.44 11.05
C GLY A 281 -16.09 4.16 9.61
N THR A 282 -16.57 4.87 8.59
CA THR A 282 -16.00 4.79 7.24
C THR A 282 -14.61 5.43 7.24
N GLN A 283 -13.58 4.63 7.03
CA GLN A 283 -12.21 5.14 6.90
C GLN A 283 -12.08 5.98 5.64
N LEU A 284 -11.53 7.20 5.78
CA LEU A 284 -11.20 8.07 4.67
C LEU A 284 -9.69 8.06 4.42
N THR A 285 -9.30 7.83 3.18
CA THR A 285 -7.92 7.99 2.75
C THR A 285 -7.56 9.47 2.65
N HIS A 286 -6.29 9.82 2.89
CA HIS A 286 -5.86 11.22 2.86
C HIS A 286 -5.76 11.72 1.42
N VAL A 287 -6.78 12.46 0.99
CA VAL A 287 -6.80 13.14 -0.32
C VAL A 287 -7.23 14.58 -0.14
N SER A 288 -6.43 15.50 -0.66
CA SER A 288 -6.78 16.93 -0.62
C SER A 288 -7.91 17.26 -1.60
N SER A 289 -8.72 18.26 -1.26
CA SER A 289 -9.76 18.79 -2.17
C SER A 289 -9.17 19.29 -3.49
N THR A 290 -7.93 19.78 -3.49
CA THR A 290 -7.21 20.21 -4.69
C THR A 290 -6.97 19.05 -5.66
N ILE A 291 -6.54 17.88 -5.17
CA ILE A 291 -6.37 16.69 -6.01
C ILE A 291 -7.71 16.23 -6.57
N LEU A 292 -8.78 16.23 -5.76
CA LEU A 292 -10.12 15.86 -6.21
C LEU A 292 -10.62 16.79 -7.33
N THR A 293 -10.44 18.10 -7.16
CA THR A 293 -10.84 19.09 -8.15
C THR A 293 -10.05 18.94 -9.43
N GLY A 294 -8.71 18.84 -9.34
CA GLY A 294 -7.83 18.67 -10.49
C GLY A 294 -8.15 17.40 -11.28
N LEU A 295 -8.43 16.29 -10.59
CA LEU A 295 -8.79 15.04 -11.25
C LEU A 295 -10.13 15.11 -11.98
N VAL A 296 -11.16 15.75 -11.38
CA VAL A 296 -12.45 15.95 -12.05
C VAL A 296 -12.32 16.86 -13.27
N GLU A 297 -11.51 17.92 -13.19
CA GLU A 297 -11.22 18.81 -14.31
C GLU A 297 -10.52 18.05 -15.44
N ALA A 298 -9.47 17.31 -15.14
CA ALA A 298 -8.72 16.51 -16.12
C ALA A 298 -9.64 15.52 -16.86
N VAL A 299 -10.50 14.80 -16.13
CA VAL A 299 -11.46 13.87 -16.77
C VAL A 299 -12.52 14.59 -17.60
N ASN A 300 -12.90 15.83 -17.25
CA ASN A 300 -13.90 16.60 -18.03
C ASN A 300 -13.31 17.22 -19.30
N GLU A 301 -12.02 17.53 -19.34
CA GLU A 301 -11.36 18.16 -20.47
C GLU A 301 -11.16 17.20 -21.67
N PRO A 302 -11.04 17.72 -22.93
CA PRO A 302 -10.63 16.91 -24.06
C PRO A 302 -9.20 16.35 -23.85
N PRO A 303 -8.92 15.09 -24.24
CA PRO A 303 -9.76 14.20 -25.07
C PRO A 303 -10.81 13.40 -24.29
N HIS A 304 -10.80 13.40 -22.96
CA HIS A 304 -11.58 12.49 -22.12
C HIS A 304 -13.08 12.76 -22.09
N SER A 305 -13.47 14.05 -22.09
CA SER A 305 -14.87 14.48 -22.20
C SER A 305 -15.83 13.82 -21.19
N GLY A 306 -15.37 13.59 -19.97
CA GLY A 306 -16.14 13.03 -18.85
C GLY A 306 -15.96 11.55 -18.62
N LYS A 307 -15.15 10.84 -19.43
CA LYS A 307 -14.75 9.46 -19.20
C LYS A 307 -13.27 9.28 -19.56
N ALA A 308 -12.50 8.74 -18.64
CA ALA A 308 -11.07 8.53 -18.82
C ALA A 308 -10.60 7.20 -18.24
N ASP A 309 -9.63 6.61 -18.91
CA ASP A 309 -8.85 5.49 -18.40
C ASP A 309 -7.92 5.98 -17.27
N LEU A 310 -8.00 5.34 -16.09
CA LEU A 310 -7.23 5.79 -14.92
C LEU A 310 -5.72 5.77 -15.14
N PRO A 311 -5.13 4.72 -15.77
CA PRO A 311 -3.72 4.73 -16.15
C PRO A 311 -3.32 5.91 -17.03
N ALA A 312 -4.12 6.23 -18.05
CA ALA A 312 -3.84 7.33 -18.97
C ALA A 312 -3.82 8.69 -18.24
N ILE A 313 -4.77 8.91 -17.32
CA ILE A 313 -4.78 10.13 -16.48
C ILE A 313 -3.58 10.19 -15.54
N ALA A 314 -3.17 9.07 -14.95
CA ALA A 314 -1.98 9.04 -14.08
C ALA A 314 -0.73 9.48 -14.86
N GLU A 315 -0.54 8.96 -16.08
CA GLU A 315 0.57 9.35 -16.95
C GLU A 315 0.50 10.84 -17.34
N GLU A 316 -0.67 11.34 -17.76
CA GLU A 316 -0.87 12.74 -18.16
C GLU A 316 -0.69 13.74 -17.01
N GLN A 317 -1.14 13.39 -15.81
CA GLN A 317 -1.05 14.26 -14.65
C GLN A 317 0.24 14.09 -13.84
N HIS A 318 1.15 13.19 -14.27
CA HIS A 318 2.36 12.82 -13.53
C HIS A 318 2.07 12.41 -12.08
N LEU A 319 0.92 11.75 -11.86
CA LEU A 319 0.52 11.22 -10.57
C LEU A 319 0.99 9.76 -10.44
N GLU A 320 1.50 9.43 -9.27
CA GLU A 320 1.64 8.03 -8.89
C GLU A 320 0.24 7.40 -8.86
N VAL A 321 0.15 6.17 -9.31
CA VAL A 321 -1.11 5.43 -9.33
C VAL A 321 -1.76 5.35 -7.96
N ASP A 322 -0.93 5.34 -6.92
CA ASP A 322 -1.35 5.27 -5.53
C ASP A 322 -2.00 6.55 -5.00
N ASP A 323 -1.67 7.70 -5.59
CA ASP A 323 -2.36 8.96 -5.32
C ASP A 323 -3.70 9.03 -6.05
N LEU A 324 -3.78 8.36 -7.21
CA LEU A 324 -4.97 8.37 -8.04
C LEU A 324 -6.10 7.51 -7.49
N PHE A 325 -5.80 6.30 -6.97
CA PHE A 325 -6.82 5.43 -6.39
C PHE A 325 -7.56 6.05 -5.20
N PRO A 326 -6.88 6.62 -4.19
CA PRO A 326 -7.55 7.32 -3.11
C PRO A 326 -8.44 8.46 -3.61
N ALA A 327 -7.99 9.20 -4.64
CA ALA A 327 -8.76 10.28 -5.23
C ALA A 327 -10.00 9.77 -5.98
N ALA A 328 -9.86 8.71 -6.76
CA ALA A 328 -10.95 8.07 -7.47
C ALA A 328 -12.01 7.50 -6.50
N GLU A 329 -11.57 6.87 -5.41
CA GLU A 329 -12.46 6.37 -4.35
C GLU A 329 -13.20 7.50 -3.62
N ALA A 330 -12.50 8.58 -3.31
CA ALA A 330 -13.10 9.76 -2.69
C ALA A 330 -14.16 10.39 -3.60
N LEU A 331 -13.89 10.51 -4.90
CA LEU A 331 -14.86 10.99 -5.89
C LEU A 331 -16.06 10.04 -6.03
N GLN A 332 -15.83 8.73 -5.95
CA GLN A 332 -16.89 7.74 -5.97
C GLN A 332 -17.74 7.80 -4.68
N LEU A 333 -17.11 7.96 -3.52
CA LEU A 333 -17.78 8.15 -2.23
C LEU A 333 -18.65 9.42 -2.26
N LEU A 334 -18.11 10.51 -2.76
CA LEU A 334 -18.80 11.79 -2.95
C LEU A 334 -19.80 11.77 -4.11
N ARG A 335 -19.94 10.68 -4.86
CA ARG A 335 -20.84 10.54 -6.01
C ARG A 335 -20.55 11.48 -7.18
N PHE A 336 -19.31 11.96 -7.30
CA PHE A 336 -18.89 12.77 -8.45
C PHE A 336 -18.40 11.91 -9.61
N ALA A 337 -17.94 10.68 -9.33
CA ALA A 337 -17.51 9.74 -10.36
C ALA A 337 -17.98 8.31 -10.07
N GLU A 338 -18.00 7.49 -11.11
CA GLU A 338 -18.12 6.03 -11.07
C GLU A 338 -16.83 5.44 -11.61
N VAL A 339 -16.29 4.43 -10.92
CA VAL A 339 -15.08 3.70 -11.34
C VAL A 339 -15.49 2.28 -11.64
N GLU A 340 -15.32 1.86 -12.90
CA GLU A 340 -15.64 0.52 -13.36
C GLU A 340 -14.67 0.07 -14.46
N GLY A 341 -14.09 -1.13 -14.28
CA GLY A 341 -13.22 -1.75 -15.28
C GLY A 341 -11.91 -1.00 -15.59
N GLY A 342 -11.40 -0.17 -14.65
CA GLY A 342 -10.22 0.65 -14.85
C GLY A 342 -10.51 2.06 -15.36
N ASP A 343 -11.75 2.32 -15.81
CA ASP A 343 -12.20 3.64 -16.27
C ASP A 343 -12.85 4.44 -15.14
N MET A 344 -12.63 5.74 -15.13
CA MET A 344 -13.39 6.71 -14.33
C MET A 344 -14.35 7.47 -15.24
N LYS A 345 -15.64 7.49 -14.87
CA LYS A 345 -16.68 8.23 -15.55
C LYS A 345 -17.29 9.23 -14.60
N LEU A 346 -17.34 10.51 -14.97
CA LEU A 346 -18.02 11.53 -14.19
C LEU A 346 -19.53 11.31 -14.21
N THR A 347 -20.16 11.44 -13.04
CA THR A 347 -21.61 11.50 -12.89
C THR A 347 -22.13 12.86 -13.39
N GLU A 348 -23.45 13.04 -13.43
CA GLU A 348 -24.02 14.36 -13.72
C GLU A 348 -23.56 15.41 -12.71
N ALA A 349 -23.50 15.06 -11.42
CA ALA A 349 -22.96 15.91 -10.37
C ALA A 349 -21.45 16.19 -10.56
N GLY A 350 -20.67 15.19 -10.98
CA GLY A 350 -19.26 15.38 -11.31
C GLY A 350 -19.04 16.34 -12.49
N LEU A 351 -19.87 16.24 -13.53
CA LEU A 351 -19.84 17.18 -14.65
C LEU A 351 -20.24 18.61 -14.25
N GLN A 352 -21.24 18.75 -13.37
CA GLN A 352 -21.63 20.06 -12.81
C GLN A 352 -20.49 20.62 -11.95
N PHE A 353 -19.86 19.80 -11.12
CA PHE A 353 -18.69 20.18 -10.31
C PHE A 353 -17.53 20.64 -11.18
N ALA A 354 -17.20 19.91 -12.27
CA ALA A 354 -16.13 20.27 -13.19
C ALA A 354 -16.35 21.65 -13.86
N ARG A 355 -17.58 21.95 -14.24
CA ARG A 355 -17.97 23.14 -15.03
C ARG A 355 -18.38 24.33 -14.20
N GLY A 356 -18.72 24.12 -12.92
CA GLY A 356 -19.18 25.15 -12.01
C GLY A 356 -18.10 26.19 -11.70
N ASP A 357 -18.52 27.39 -11.35
CA ASP A 357 -17.63 28.38 -10.76
C ASP A 357 -17.20 28.00 -9.34
N PHE A 358 -16.33 28.79 -8.74
CA PHE A 358 -15.76 28.48 -7.43
C PHE A 358 -16.81 28.30 -6.32
N ASP A 359 -17.83 29.15 -6.31
CA ASP A 359 -18.89 29.12 -5.29
C ASP A 359 -19.89 28.00 -5.54
N GLU A 360 -20.19 27.69 -6.80
CA GLU A 360 -21.04 26.56 -7.19
C GLU A 360 -20.37 25.23 -6.81
N ARG A 361 -19.07 25.09 -7.07
CA ARG A 361 -18.28 23.92 -6.68
C ARG A 361 -18.29 23.68 -5.18
N LYS A 362 -18.06 24.72 -4.38
CA LYS A 362 -18.08 24.62 -2.92
C LYS A 362 -19.45 24.18 -2.41
N LYS A 363 -20.53 24.77 -2.90
CA LYS A 363 -21.89 24.41 -2.50
C LYS A 363 -22.23 22.96 -2.85
N LEU A 364 -21.91 22.54 -4.07
CA LEU A 364 -22.15 21.17 -4.51
C LEU A 364 -21.33 20.17 -3.71
N PHE A 365 -20.05 20.48 -3.46
CA PHE A 365 -19.17 19.67 -2.62
C PHE A 365 -19.71 19.55 -1.20
N ALA A 366 -20.12 20.65 -0.57
CA ALA A 366 -20.71 20.66 0.77
C ALA A 366 -21.96 19.78 0.85
N GLN A 367 -22.85 19.89 -0.13
CA GLN A 367 -24.06 19.08 -0.19
C GLN A 367 -23.75 17.59 -0.27
N HIS A 368 -22.82 17.19 -1.14
CA HIS A 368 -22.41 15.80 -1.31
C HIS A 368 -21.64 15.30 -0.08
N LEU A 369 -20.77 16.12 0.50
CA LEU A 369 -20.03 15.77 1.72
C LEU A 369 -20.98 15.43 2.88
N ILE A 370 -21.98 16.26 3.15
CA ILE A 370 -22.94 16.00 4.23
C ILE A 370 -23.82 14.79 3.91
N THR A 371 -24.21 14.61 2.65
CA THR A 371 -25.15 13.56 2.24
C THR A 371 -24.51 12.19 2.19
N TYR A 372 -23.27 12.08 1.70
CA TYR A 372 -22.65 10.80 1.38
C TYR A 372 -21.50 10.41 2.30
N VAL A 373 -21.01 11.32 3.14
CA VAL A 373 -19.97 11.06 4.14
C VAL A 373 -20.57 11.16 5.55
N PRO A 374 -20.96 10.02 6.16
CA PRO A 374 -21.70 9.99 7.43
C PRO A 374 -21.02 10.77 8.56
N LEU A 375 -19.67 10.72 8.62
CA LEU A 375 -18.90 11.45 9.63
C LEU A 375 -19.07 12.97 9.49
N ALA A 376 -19.07 13.52 8.27
CA ALA A 376 -19.30 14.95 8.03
C ALA A 376 -20.70 15.38 8.49
N GLY A 377 -21.71 14.60 8.14
CA GLY A 377 -23.08 14.81 8.60
C GLY A 377 -23.23 14.70 10.12
N HIS A 378 -22.50 13.79 10.74
CA HIS A 378 -22.48 13.63 12.20
C HIS A 378 -21.83 14.83 12.90
N ILE A 379 -20.62 15.24 12.45
CA ILE A 379 -19.94 16.43 12.98
C ILE A 379 -20.85 17.66 12.86
N ARG A 380 -21.43 17.89 11.68
CA ARG A 380 -22.34 19.04 11.45
C ARG A 380 -23.52 19.00 12.40
N ARG A 381 -24.19 17.87 12.58
CA ARG A 381 -25.33 17.71 13.50
C ARG A 381 -24.92 18.00 14.95
N VAL A 382 -23.78 17.48 15.41
CA VAL A 382 -23.27 17.74 16.76
C VAL A 382 -23.02 19.23 16.98
N LEU A 383 -22.51 19.94 15.98
CA LEU A 383 -22.30 21.38 16.07
C LEU A 383 -23.61 22.17 16.05
N ASP A 384 -24.59 21.76 15.23
CA ASP A 384 -25.92 22.41 15.17
C ASP A 384 -26.70 22.25 16.48
N GLU A 385 -26.60 21.09 17.16
CA GLU A 385 -27.30 20.78 18.41
C GLU A 385 -26.69 21.46 19.65
N ARG A 386 -25.43 21.89 19.57
CA ARG A 386 -24.75 22.52 20.72
C ARG A 386 -24.99 24.03 20.75
N ALA A 387 -25.32 24.57 21.91
CA ALA A 387 -25.51 26.00 22.10
C ALA A 387 -24.24 26.85 21.80
N SER A 388 -23.04 26.22 21.96
CA SER A 388 -21.77 26.87 21.64
C SER A 388 -21.38 26.73 20.16
N HIS A 389 -22.09 25.91 19.39
CA HIS A 389 -21.73 25.54 18.03
C HIS A 389 -20.27 25.08 17.87
N THR A 390 -19.66 24.51 18.92
CA THR A 390 -18.29 24.04 18.96
C THR A 390 -18.20 22.65 19.57
N ALA A 391 -17.22 21.85 19.11
CA ALA A 391 -16.90 20.54 19.66
C ALA A 391 -15.40 20.23 19.57
N PRO A 392 -14.77 19.64 20.61
CA PRO A 392 -13.37 19.28 20.56
C PRO A 392 -13.14 18.10 19.58
N LYS A 393 -11.96 18.08 18.95
CA LYS A 393 -11.54 17.00 18.04
C LYS A 393 -11.53 15.64 18.76
N SER A 394 -11.08 15.60 20.02
CA SER A 394 -10.99 14.37 20.81
C SER A 394 -12.33 13.61 20.87
N ARG A 395 -13.46 14.31 20.95
CA ARG A 395 -14.77 13.68 20.93
C ARG A 395 -14.97 12.76 19.71
N PHE A 396 -14.69 13.29 18.52
CA PHE A 396 -14.87 12.53 17.27
C PHE A 396 -13.76 11.50 17.07
N PHE A 397 -12.58 11.78 17.61
CA PHE A 397 -11.48 10.85 17.64
C PHE A 397 -11.81 9.61 18.48
N ASP A 398 -12.28 9.80 19.71
CA ASP A 398 -12.69 8.72 20.60
C ASP A 398 -13.85 7.89 19.97
N GLU A 399 -14.83 8.57 19.33
CA GLU A 399 -15.91 7.89 18.60
C GLU A 399 -15.41 7.07 17.40
N LEU A 400 -14.30 7.47 16.73
CA LEU A 400 -13.71 6.73 15.62
C LEU A 400 -12.85 5.56 16.05
N GLU A 401 -12.19 5.65 17.22
CA GLU A 401 -11.41 4.53 17.77
C GLU A 401 -12.27 3.30 18.07
N ASP A 402 -13.59 3.48 18.27
CA ASP A 402 -14.54 2.36 18.37
C ASP A 402 -14.63 1.55 17.05
N TYR A 403 -14.23 2.12 15.92
CA TYR A 403 -14.40 1.49 14.60
C TYR A 403 -13.08 1.22 13.87
N MET A 404 -12.00 1.92 14.21
CA MET A 404 -10.72 1.82 13.49
C MET A 404 -9.51 2.06 14.42
N ALA A 405 -8.30 1.72 13.94
CA ALA A 405 -7.07 1.98 14.68
C ALA A 405 -6.78 3.49 14.81
N GLU A 406 -6.06 3.89 15.87
CA GLU A 406 -5.69 5.27 16.20
C GLU A 406 -5.14 6.05 14.99
N GLU A 407 -4.21 5.47 14.25
CA GLU A 407 -3.60 6.10 13.06
C GLU A 407 -4.63 6.34 11.94
N ALA A 408 -5.54 5.40 11.72
CA ALA A 408 -6.61 5.51 10.73
C ALA A 408 -7.67 6.55 11.15
N ALA A 409 -7.98 6.66 12.45
CA ALA A 409 -8.87 7.66 13.00
C ALA A 409 -8.30 9.07 12.80
N GLU A 410 -7.02 9.26 13.10
CA GLU A 410 -6.31 10.53 12.88
C GLU A 410 -6.30 10.94 11.41
N GLN A 411 -6.00 10.00 10.51
CA GLN A 411 -6.00 10.23 9.07
C GLN A 411 -7.40 10.58 8.54
N THR A 412 -8.43 9.88 9.00
CA THR A 412 -9.83 10.14 8.65
C THR A 412 -10.26 11.54 9.09
N LEU A 413 -9.90 11.95 10.31
CA LEU A 413 -10.18 13.30 10.80
C LEU A 413 -9.43 14.39 10.03
N ARG A 414 -8.17 14.17 9.65
CA ARG A 414 -7.44 15.12 8.81
C ARG A 414 -8.12 15.32 7.46
N THR A 415 -8.57 14.25 6.85
CA THR A 415 -9.28 14.30 5.57
C THR A 415 -10.61 15.05 5.70
N ILE A 416 -11.41 14.72 6.71
CA ILE A 416 -12.70 15.38 6.92
C ILE A 416 -12.57 16.86 7.27
N ILE A 417 -11.52 17.26 8.01
CA ILE A 417 -11.19 18.66 8.29
C ILE A 417 -10.87 19.40 6.98
N SER A 418 -10.01 18.82 6.13
CA SER A 418 -9.66 19.40 4.84
C SER A 418 -10.90 19.60 3.94
N TRP A 419 -11.73 18.56 3.83
CA TRP A 419 -12.94 18.60 3.01
C TRP A 419 -14.03 19.53 3.59
N GLY A 420 -14.18 19.54 4.91
CA GLY A 420 -15.14 20.42 5.59
C GLY A 420 -14.78 21.90 5.45
N ARG A 421 -13.48 22.23 5.51
CA ARG A 421 -12.98 23.59 5.25
C ARG A 421 -13.22 24.01 3.80
N TYR A 422 -12.93 23.12 2.83
CA TYR A 422 -13.15 23.42 1.42
C TYR A 422 -14.63 23.69 1.09
N GLY A 423 -15.54 22.84 1.58
CA GLY A 423 -16.97 22.97 1.37
C GLY A 423 -17.65 23.97 2.32
N GLU A 424 -16.91 24.62 3.23
CA GLU A 424 -17.45 25.53 4.26
C GLU A 424 -18.57 24.89 5.11
N VAL A 425 -18.50 23.58 5.31
CA VAL A 425 -19.47 22.81 6.11
C VAL A 425 -19.27 23.09 7.59
N PHE A 426 -18.03 23.20 8.02
CA PHE A 426 -17.60 23.60 9.36
C PHE A 426 -16.16 24.16 9.31
N ALA A 427 -15.81 24.94 10.31
CA ALA A 427 -14.45 25.41 10.54
C ALA A 427 -13.73 24.49 11.54
N TYR A 428 -12.41 24.54 11.53
CA TYR A 428 -11.55 23.84 12.49
C TYR A 428 -10.40 24.74 12.92
N ASP A 429 -10.25 24.91 14.23
CA ASP A 429 -9.17 25.69 14.85
C ASP A 429 -8.05 24.73 15.27
N ASP A 430 -6.89 24.81 14.61
CA ASP A 430 -5.73 23.97 14.86
C ASP A 430 -5.11 24.22 16.25
N ASN A 431 -5.22 25.45 16.81
CA ASN A 431 -4.68 25.76 18.13
C ASN A 431 -5.56 25.21 19.26
N ARG A 432 -6.88 25.29 19.08
CA ARG A 432 -7.87 24.82 20.06
C ARG A 432 -8.24 23.35 19.87
N GLN A 433 -7.81 22.75 18.77
CA GLN A 433 -8.19 21.39 18.36
C GLN A 433 -9.71 21.21 18.42
N ALA A 434 -10.47 22.12 17.81
CA ALA A 434 -11.93 22.16 17.91
C ALA A 434 -12.59 22.51 16.57
N PHE A 435 -13.71 21.85 16.32
CA PHE A 435 -14.63 22.14 15.23
C PHE A 435 -15.61 23.26 15.64
N SER A 436 -16.03 24.10 14.69
CA SER A 436 -17.04 25.15 14.89
C SER A 436 -17.85 25.41 13.62
N LEU A 437 -19.01 26.08 13.77
CA LEU A 437 -19.81 26.57 12.63
C LEU A 437 -19.43 27.99 12.20
N GLU A 438 -18.67 28.70 13.02
CA GLU A 438 -18.17 30.03 12.70
C GLU A 438 -16.73 29.91 12.17
N ASN A 439 -16.43 30.57 11.07
CA ASN A 439 -15.06 30.70 10.59
C ASN A 439 -14.27 31.48 11.63
N PRO A 440 -13.16 30.96 12.17
CA PRO A 440 -12.28 31.75 13.03
C PRO A 440 -11.76 32.92 12.19
N THR A 441 -12.07 34.15 12.61
CA THR A 441 -11.53 35.39 12.06
C THR A 441 -10.06 35.52 12.35
#